data_f85116b927cb9f6b856b8bf98a2cf662
#
_entry.id   f85116b927cb9f6b856b8bf98a2cf662
#
_cell.length_a   1.000
_cell.length_b   1.000
_cell.length_c   1.000
_cell.angle_alpha   90.00
_cell.angle_beta   90.00
_cell.angle_gamma   90.00
#
_symmetry.space_group_name_H-M   'P 1'
#
loop_
_entity.id
_entity.type
_entity.pdbx_description
1 polymer ?
#
loop_
_entity_poly.entity_id
_entity_poly.type
_entity_poly.pdbx_seq_one_letter_code
_entity_poly.pdbx_strand_id
1 'polypeptide(L)'
;MLSASRCTASMRIRLKGGEVIVKTMPEGTPFVTLDGVERKLNERDLMICNKEEAMCIAGVFGGLDSGSTETTKDVFFESAYFHPTWVRKTARRHALNTDASFRFERGIDPNATIYCLKLAALMVKELAGGTILLK
;
A
#
# COMPACT_ATOMS: atom_id res chain seq x y z
N MET A 1 -16.12 16.33 17.08
CA MET A 1 -16.37 15.31 16.07
C MET A 1 -15.18 15.32 15.11
N LEU A 2 -14.15 14.53 15.39
CA LEU A 2 -12.96 14.45 14.53
C LEU A 2 -13.34 13.66 13.27
N SER A 3 -13.41 14.37 12.14
CA SER A 3 -13.50 13.74 10.83
C SER A 3 -12.27 12.84 10.68
N ALA A 4 -12.46 11.53 10.70
CA ALA A 4 -11.42 10.57 10.41
C ALA A 4 -10.98 10.79 8.96
N SER A 5 -9.95 11.61 8.79
CA SER A 5 -9.21 11.67 7.53
C SER A 5 -8.76 10.25 7.22
N ARG A 6 -9.30 9.69 6.14
CA ARG A 6 -9.09 8.30 5.79
C ARG A 6 -7.68 8.14 5.27
N CYS A 7 -6.80 7.72 6.15
CA CYS A 7 -5.43 7.37 5.81
C CYS A 7 -5.33 5.85 5.72
N THR A 8 -4.79 5.34 4.66
CA THR A 8 -4.33 3.97 4.59
C THR A 8 -2.82 3.98 4.75
N ALA A 9 -2.35 3.50 5.87
CA ALA A 9 -0.94 3.17 6.04
C ALA A 9 -0.76 1.71 5.62
N SER A 10 0.06 1.46 4.62
CA SER A 10 0.49 0.11 4.29
C SER A 10 1.68 -0.25 5.15
N MET A 11 1.56 -1.34 5.87
CA MET A 11 2.63 -1.81 6.76
C MET A 11 3.57 -2.71 5.99
N ARG A 12 4.84 -2.38 6.06
CA ARG A 12 5.97 -3.19 5.95
C ARG A 12 6.55 -3.55 4.62
N ILE A 13 7.83 -3.51 4.54
CA ILE A 13 8.45 -4.09 3.34
C ILE A 13 9.92 -4.38 3.60
N ARG A 14 10.37 -5.55 3.20
CA ARG A 14 11.76 -5.72 2.81
C ARG A 14 12.01 -4.85 1.58
N LEU A 15 12.43 -3.60 1.79
CA LEU A 15 12.86 -2.73 0.70
C LEU A 15 14.19 -3.26 0.15
N LYS A 16 14.14 -4.25 -0.72
CA LYS A 16 15.30 -4.68 -1.46
C LYS A 16 15.78 -3.50 -2.31
N GLY A 17 17.05 -3.12 -2.12
CA GLY A 17 17.64 -1.96 -2.79
C GLY A 17 17.29 -0.59 -2.20
N GLY A 18 16.48 -0.52 -1.12
CA GLY A 18 16.18 0.74 -0.41
C GLY A 18 15.35 1.75 -1.19
N GLU A 19 14.71 1.36 -2.29
CA GLU A 19 13.92 2.22 -3.16
C GLU A 19 12.47 1.77 -3.22
N VAL A 20 11.56 2.74 -3.31
CA VAL A 20 10.14 2.51 -3.62
C VAL A 20 9.86 3.09 -4.98
N ILE A 21 9.36 2.26 -5.89
CA ILE A 21 9.09 2.63 -7.28
C ILE A 21 7.61 2.41 -7.55
N VAL A 22 6.91 3.47 -7.94
CA VAL A 22 5.50 3.39 -8.36
C VAL A 22 5.46 3.32 -9.88
N LYS A 23 5.00 2.19 -10.41
CA LYS A 23 4.95 1.94 -11.87
C LYS A 23 3.84 0.98 -12.23
N THR A 24 3.55 0.86 -13.52
CA THR A 24 2.73 -0.23 -14.07
C THR A 24 3.63 -1.39 -14.51
N MET A 25 3.05 -2.57 -14.64
CA MET A 25 3.73 -3.78 -15.10
C MET A 25 3.16 -4.20 -16.45
N PRO A 26 3.91 -5.00 -17.25
CA PRO A 26 3.38 -5.58 -18.47
C PRO A 26 2.11 -6.38 -18.23
N GLU A 27 1.19 -6.33 -19.20
CA GLU A 27 -0.05 -7.11 -19.12
C GLU A 27 0.23 -8.61 -18.95
N GLY A 28 -0.55 -9.27 -18.10
CA GLY A 28 -0.41 -10.69 -17.81
C GLY A 28 0.70 -11.04 -16.82
N THR A 29 1.44 -10.05 -16.29
CA THR A 29 2.44 -10.30 -15.23
C THR A 29 1.79 -10.99 -14.04
N PRO A 30 2.27 -12.17 -13.61
CA PRO A 30 1.72 -12.88 -12.46
C PRO A 30 2.07 -12.13 -11.16
N PHE A 31 1.10 -12.04 -10.26
CA PHE A 31 1.25 -11.42 -8.95
C PHE A 31 0.40 -12.14 -7.92
N VAL A 32 1.02 -12.65 -6.85
CA VAL A 32 0.32 -13.32 -5.76
C VAL A 32 -0.06 -12.32 -4.69
N THR A 33 -1.34 -12.19 -4.43
CA THR A 33 -1.90 -11.28 -3.42
C THR A 33 -1.93 -11.93 -2.02
N LEU A 34 -2.14 -11.13 -0.97
CA LEU A 34 -2.16 -11.56 0.44
C LEU A 34 -3.12 -12.72 0.74
N ASP A 35 -4.17 -12.88 -0.07
CA ASP A 35 -5.11 -14.00 0.02
C ASP A 35 -4.57 -15.30 -0.62
N GLY A 36 -3.32 -15.31 -1.10
CA GLY A 36 -2.69 -16.46 -1.75
C GLY A 36 -3.14 -16.70 -3.19
N VAL A 37 -3.94 -15.80 -3.75
CA VAL A 37 -4.45 -15.95 -5.12
C VAL A 37 -3.49 -15.31 -6.11
N GLU A 38 -3.08 -16.10 -7.12
CA GLU A 38 -2.34 -15.57 -8.26
C GLU A 38 -3.26 -14.80 -9.20
N ARG A 39 -2.89 -13.57 -9.49
CA ARG A 39 -3.62 -12.66 -10.39
C ARG A 39 -2.74 -12.27 -11.55
N LYS A 40 -3.33 -12.07 -12.71
CA LYS A 40 -2.64 -11.52 -13.88
C LYS A 40 -2.86 -10.02 -13.90
N LEU A 41 -1.78 -9.26 -13.77
CA LEU A 41 -1.85 -7.79 -13.80
C LEU A 41 -2.23 -7.29 -15.18
N ASN A 42 -2.89 -6.16 -15.21
CA ASN A 42 -3.14 -5.39 -16.41
C ASN A 42 -2.14 -4.23 -16.52
N GLU A 43 -1.79 -3.82 -17.73
CA GLU A 43 -0.89 -2.68 -17.98
C GLU A 43 -1.31 -1.36 -17.33
N ARG A 44 -2.58 -1.26 -16.88
CA ARG A 44 -3.15 -0.10 -16.19
C ARG A 44 -3.23 -0.28 -14.68
N ASP A 45 -2.74 -1.38 -14.14
CA ASP A 45 -2.68 -1.58 -12.70
C ASP A 45 -1.43 -0.88 -12.15
N LEU A 46 -1.67 0.09 -11.27
CA LEU A 46 -0.58 0.77 -10.61
C LEU A 46 -0.03 -0.10 -9.49
N MET A 47 1.28 -0.31 -9.52
CA MET A 47 1.99 -1.14 -8.55
C MET A 47 2.96 -0.32 -7.74
N ILE A 48 3.09 -0.66 -6.48
CA ILE A 48 4.21 -0.22 -5.64
C ILE A 48 5.23 -1.36 -5.66
N CYS A 49 6.43 -1.04 -6.07
CA CYS A 49 7.53 -1.98 -6.27
C CYS A 49 8.74 -1.56 -5.41
N ASN A 50 9.57 -2.52 -5.10
CA ASN A 50 10.95 -2.25 -4.75
C ASN A 50 11.81 -2.33 -6.03
N LYS A 51 13.14 -2.36 -5.89
CA LYS A 51 14.05 -2.40 -7.03
C LYS A 51 13.94 -3.69 -7.86
N GLU A 52 13.48 -4.78 -7.26
CA GLU A 52 13.49 -6.11 -7.87
C GLU A 52 12.08 -6.61 -8.23
N GLU A 53 11.09 -6.31 -7.39
CA GLU A 53 9.77 -6.94 -7.50
C GLU A 53 8.61 -6.01 -7.15
N ALA A 54 7.42 -6.38 -7.59
CA ALA A 54 6.17 -5.74 -7.21
C ALA A 54 5.77 -6.17 -5.79
N MET A 55 5.36 -5.21 -4.97
CA MET A 55 5.04 -5.43 -3.56
C MET A 55 3.56 -5.34 -3.24
N CYS A 56 2.83 -4.44 -3.91
CA CYS A 56 1.40 -4.36 -3.77
C CYS A 56 0.73 -3.69 -4.98
N ILE A 57 -0.56 -3.96 -5.15
CA ILE A 57 -1.44 -3.22 -6.06
C ILE A 57 -1.85 -1.94 -5.36
N ALA A 58 -1.39 -0.80 -5.86
CA ALA A 58 -1.51 0.50 -5.22
C ALA A 58 -2.96 0.85 -4.85
N GLY A 59 -3.19 1.07 -3.57
CA GLY A 59 -4.51 1.42 -3.03
C GLY A 59 -5.56 0.30 -3.08
N VAL A 60 -5.18 -0.92 -3.45
CA VAL A 60 -6.08 -2.06 -3.57
C VAL A 60 -5.71 -3.19 -2.64
N PHE A 61 -4.56 -3.87 -2.86
CA PHE A 61 -4.23 -5.05 -2.06
C PHE A 61 -2.73 -5.35 -2.05
N GLY A 62 -2.22 -5.80 -0.91
CA GLY A 62 -0.82 -6.18 -0.74
C GLY A 62 -0.47 -7.50 -1.43
N GLY A 63 0.82 -7.69 -1.72
CA GLY A 63 1.38 -8.96 -2.16
C GLY A 63 1.71 -9.87 -0.99
N LEU A 64 1.68 -11.18 -1.23
CA LEU A 64 1.92 -12.21 -0.22
C LEU A 64 3.28 -12.03 0.47
N ASP A 65 4.34 -11.82 -0.31
CA ASP A 65 5.70 -11.70 0.19
C ASP A 65 5.99 -10.37 0.89
N SER A 66 5.08 -9.40 0.76
CA SER A 66 5.16 -8.11 1.43
C SER A 66 4.39 -8.04 2.76
N GLY A 67 3.76 -9.11 3.21
CA GLY A 67 3.04 -9.21 4.48
C GLY A 67 3.94 -9.14 5.71
N SER A 68 3.47 -8.58 6.84
CA SER A 68 4.16 -8.63 8.12
C SER A 68 4.10 -10.04 8.73
N THR A 69 5.16 -10.43 9.43
CA THR A 69 5.27 -11.70 10.15
C THR A 69 5.62 -11.42 11.61
N GLU A 70 5.53 -12.42 12.46
CA GLU A 70 5.93 -12.30 13.88
C GLU A 70 7.41 -11.92 14.08
N THR A 71 8.25 -12.19 13.07
CA THR A 71 9.67 -11.85 13.10
C THR A 71 9.99 -10.48 12.50
N THR A 72 8.99 -9.73 12.04
CA THR A 72 9.18 -8.40 11.44
C THR A 72 9.64 -7.40 12.49
N LYS A 73 10.81 -6.80 12.29
CA LYS A 73 11.40 -5.78 13.17
C LYS A 73 11.30 -4.37 12.61
N ASP A 74 11.42 -4.25 11.28
CA ASP A 74 11.41 -2.97 10.59
C ASP A 74 10.16 -2.88 9.70
N VAL A 75 9.50 -1.74 9.74
CA VAL A 75 8.32 -1.47 8.92
C VAL A 75 8.48 -0.18 8.15
N PHE A 76 8.05 -0.19 6.90
CA PHE A 76 7.95 1.00 6.08
C PHE A 76 6.49 1.46 6.05
N PHE A 77 6.25 2.72 6.39
CA PHE A 77 4.91 3.32 6.31
C PHE A 77 4.76 4.08 5.01
N GLU A 78 3.74 3.73 4.28
CA GLU A 78 3.28 4.46 3.12
C GLU A 78 2.02 5.26 3.48
N SER A 79 2.00 6.53 3.11
CA SER A 79 0.79 7.35 3.09
C SER A 79 0.75 8.07 1.75
N ALA A 80 -0.17 7.66 0.88
CA ALA A 80 -0.21 8.09 -0.50
C ALA A 80 -1.59 8.56 -0.93
N TYR A 81 -1.63 9.31 -2.01
CA TYR A 81 -2.83 9.62 -2.78
C TYR A 81 -2.81 8.82 -4.08
N PHE A 82 -3.87 8.10 -4.37
CA PHE A 82 -4.08 7.45 -5.65
C PHE A 82 -5.38 7.95 -6.28
N HIS A 83 -5.36 8.12 -7.59
CA HIS A 83 -6.54 8.62 -8.30
C HIS A 83 -7.73 7.64 -8.17
N PRO A 84 -8.88 8.08 -7.65
CA PRO A 84 -10.02 7.21 -7.30
C PRO A 84 -10.51 6.31 -8.43
N THR A 85 -10.56 6.85 -9.65
CA THR A 85 -11.04 6.09 -10.82
C THR A 85 -10.11 4.92 -11.17
N TRP A 86 -8.79 5.11 -11.02
CA TRP A 86 -7.82 4.03 -11.28
C TRP A 86 -7.95 2.91 -10.27
N VAL A 87 -7.98 3.26 -8.98
CA VAL A 87 -8.17 2.28 -7.91
C VAL A 87 -9.46 1.49 -8.12
N ARG A 88 -10.58 2.16 -8.39
CA ARG A 88 -11.86 1.51 -8.64
C ARG A 88 -11.83 0.55 -9.83
N LYS A 89 -11.20 0.95 -10.95
CA LYS A 89 -11.11 0.10 -12.14
C LYS A 89 -10.24 -1.13 -11.88
N THR A 90 -9.11 -0.96 -11.20
CA THR A 90 -8.21 -2.06 -10.82
C THR A 90 -8.89 -3.02 -9.84
N ALA A 91 -9.51 -2.51 -8.78
CA ALA A 91 -10.24 -3.31 -7.80
C ALA A 91 -11.32 -4.17 -8.45
N ARG A 92 -12.12 -3.59 -9.36
CA ARG A 92 -13.15 -4.32 -10.10
C ARG A 92 -12.57 -5.38 -11.04
N ARG A 93 -11.47 -5.08 -11.73
CA ARG A 93 -10.81 -6.02 -12.66
C ARG A 93 -10.37 -7.28 -11.93
N HIS A 94 -9.84 -7.14 -10.73
CA HIS A 94 -9.36 -8.26 -9.92
C HIS A 94 -10.41 -8.82 -8.97
N ALA A 95 -11.65 -8.31 -8.99
CA ALA A 95 -12.72 -8.68 -8.05
C ALA A 95 -12.29 -8.50 -6.57
N LEU A 96 -11.46 -7.49 -6.31
CA LEU A 96 -10.94 -7.15 -4.97
C LEU A 96 -11.77 -6.01 -4.36
N ASN A 97 -12.52 -6.35 -3.32
CA ASN A 97 -13.28 -5.37 -2.55
C ASN A 97 -12.68 -5.26 -1.14
N THR A 98 -11.61 -4.47 -1.02
CA THR A 98 -10.86 -4.29 0.22
C THR A 98 -11.23 -2.97 0.90
N ASP A 99 -10.93 -2.85 2.20
CA ASP A 99 -11.09 -1.59 2.93
C ASP A 99 -10.25 -0.46 2.30
N ALA A 100 -9.07 -0.78 1.78
CA ALA A 100 -8.22 0.17 1.08
C ALA A 100 -8.90 0.66 -0.20
N SER A 101 -9.31 -0.25 -1.10
CA SER A 101 -9.96 0.11 -2.36
C SER A 101 -11.26 0.90 -2.12
N PHE A 102 -12.06 0.50 -1.13
CA PHE A 102 -13.28 1.19 -0.74
C PHE A 102 -13.04 2.65 -0.33
N ARG A 103 -11.91 2.92 0.36
CA ARG A 103 -11.56 4.28 0.80
C ARG A 103 -11.00 5.12 -0.33
N PHE A 104 -10.03 4.57 -1.08
CA PHE A 104 -9.38 5.28 -2.18
C PHE A 104 -10.34 5.58 -3.33
N GLU A 105 -11.25 4.67 -3.69
CA GLU A 105 -12.20 4.88 -4.79
C GLU A 105 -13.21 6.02 -4.54
N ARG A 106 -13.40 6.41 -3.27
CA ARG A 106 -14.26 7.53 -2.87
C ARG A 106 -13.53 8.85 -2.78
N GLY A 107 -12.24 8.83 -3.01
CA GLY A 107 -11.37 9.99 -2.88
C GLY A 107 -10.91 10.21 -1.44
N ILE A 108 -9.66 10.59 -1.32
CA ILE A 108 -9.02 11.01 -0.08
C ILE A 108 -8.44 12.41 -0.29
N ASP A 109 -8.23 13.14 0.80
CA ASP A 109 -7.58 14.44 0.74
C ASP A 109 -6.07 14.28 0.53
N PRO A 110 -5.49 14.71 -0.61
CA PRO A 110 -4.06 14.60 -0.85
C PRO A 110 -3.22 15.42 0.13
N ASN A 111 -3.79 16.48 0.72
CA ASN A 111 -3.08 17.30 1.69
C ASN A 111 -2.97 16.65 3.08
N ALA A 112 -3.79 15.63 3.35
CA ALA A 112 -3.77 14.92 4.62
C ALA A 112 -2.67 13.85 4.70
N THR A 113 -2.00 13.50 3.61
CA THR A 113 -1.05 12.37 3.54
C THR A 113 0.10 12.50 4.54
N ILE A 114 0.75 13.65 4.62
CA ILE A 114 1.87 13.89 5.54
C ILE A 114 1.39 13.87 7.00
N TYR A 115 0.26 14.48 7.28
CA TYR A 115 -0.32 14.49 8.62
C TYR A 115 -0.64 13.07 9.09
N CYS A 116 -1.31 12.29 8.25
CA CYS A 116 -1.67 10.91 8.54
C CYS A 116 -0.43 10.01 8.73
N LEU A 117 0.61 10.19 7.91
CA LEU A 117 1.86 9.46 8.05
C LEU A 117 2.51 9.70 9.42
N LYS A 118 2.62 10.97 9.82
CA LYS A 118 3.19 11.35 11.12
C LYS A 118 2.36 10.80 12.28
N LEU A 119 1.04 10.89 12.20
CA LEU A 119 0.14 10.36 13.22
C LEU A 119 0.29 8.84 13.35
N ALA A 120 0.30 8.11 12.24
CA ALA A 120 0.49 6.65 12.23
C ALA A 120 1.84 6.26 12.84
N ALA A 121 2.92 6.95 12.49
CA ALA A 121 4.24 6.71 13.03
C ALA A 121 4.30 6.95 14.56
N LEU A 122 3.67 8.02 15.05
CA LEU A 122 3.58 8.31 16.49
C LEU A 122 2.77 7.24 17.23
N MET A 123 1.63 6.82 16.69
CA MET A 123 0.79 5.77 17.27
C MET A 123 1.56 4.44 17.37
N VAL A 124 2.30 4.06 16.33
CA VAL A 124 3.11 2.83 16.37
C VAL A 124 4.24 2.95 17.39
N LYS A 125 4.90 4.11 17.46
CA LYS A 125 5.93 4.35 18.48
C LYS A 125 5.38 4.23 19.90
N GLU A 126 4.17 4.71 20.14
CA GLU A 126 3.50 4.63 21.45
C GLU A 126 3.09 3.20 21.79
N LEU A 127 2.51 2.45 20.85
CA LEU A 127 1.95 1.12 21.10
C LEU A 127 2.96 -0.02 21.02
N ALA A 128 3.93 0.07 20.10
CA ALA A 128 4.90 -0.98 19.83
C ALA A 128 6.35 -0.59 20.16
N GLY A 129 6.61 0.65 20.51
CA GLY A 129 7.96 1.16 20.71
C GLY A 129 8.71 1.37 19.39
N GLY A 130 10.03 1.43 19.48
CA GLY A 130 10.90 1.56 18.32
C GLY A 130 11.33 2.99 18.01
N THR A 131 12.13 3.13 16.95
CA THR A 131 12.70 4.40 16.48
C THR A 131 12.14 4.75 15.11
N ILE A 132 11.68 5.99 14.96
CA ILE A 132 11.24 6.51 13.68
C ILE A 132 12.46 7.00 12.92
N LEU A 133 12.75 6.41 11.77
CA LEU A 133 13.78 6.86 10.84
C LEU A 133 13.11 7.67 9.72
N LEU A 134 13.47 8.93 9.63
CA LEU A 134 13.08 9.80 8.50
C LEU A 134 14.23 9.74 7.49
N LYS A 135 13.94 9.27 6.29
CA LYS A 135 14.85 9.35 5.14
C LYS A 135 14.31 10.32 4.12
#